data_6d3ece60aeb63c97a8705f401d2800f8
#
_entry.id   6d3ece60aeb63c97a8705f401d2800f8
#
_cell.length_a   1.000
_cell.length_b   1.000
_cell.length_c   1.000
_cell.angle_alpha   90.00
_cell.angle_beta   90.00
_cell.angle_gamma   90.00
#
_symmetry.space_group_name_H-M   'P 1'
#
loop_
_entity.id
_entity.type
_entity.pdbx_description
1 polymer ?
#
loop_
_entity_poly.entity_id
_entity_poly.type
_entity_poly.pdbx_seq_one_letter_code
_entity_poly.pdbx_strand_id
1 'polypeptide(L)'
;DPTTFAQQLNSLKDVPFSAIKLGLLPNVEVADLALAYVKAHAGIPVVLDPVLVCKETHDVEVSALRDELIKFFPYTNIITPNLPEAELLAQKELRTLEDVKEAARHLHSLGAKSVVIKGGNRLDTQKAIDVYYDGEQFQILESPILENNNTGAGCTFASSIASQLLLGKSTFEAVQISKKFVYQAIQHSDQYG
;
A
#
# COMPACT_ATOMS: atom_id res chain seq x y z
N ASP A 1 8.08 12.64 -16.24
CA ASP A 1 7.43 12.98 -17.50
C ASP A 1 6.61 11.77 -17.99
N PRO A 2 5.29 11.94 -18.28
CA PRO A 2 4.40 10.87 -18.73
C PRO A 2 4.89 10.16 -20.00
N THR A 3 5.49 10.90 -20.94
CA THR A 3 6.02 10.35 -22.19
C THR A 3 7.18 9.36 -21.91
N THR A 4 8.11 9.75 -21.05
CA THR A 4 9.22 8.88 -20.63
C THR A 4 8.69 7.64 -19.91
N PHE A 5 7.72 7.81 -19.03
CA PHE A 5 7.09 6.70 -18.31
C PHE A 5 6.40 5.72 -19.29
N ALA A 6 5.64 6.23 -20.26
CA ALA A 6 5.01 5.41 -21.29
C ALA A 6 6.04 4.61 -22.11
N GLN A 7 7.18 5.22 -22.47
CA GLN A 7 8.26 4.54 -23.17
C GLN A 7 8.88 3.43 -22.30
N GLN A 8 9.09 3.69 -21.02
CA GLN A 8 9.58 2.68 -20.07
C GLN A 8 8.61 1.50 -19.95
N LEU A 9 7.32 1.74 -19.81
CA LEU A 9 6.31 0.68 -19.80
C LEU A 9 6.30 -0.13 -21.10
N ASN A 10 6.41 0.54 -22.24
CA ASN A 10 6.43 -0.14 -23.54
C ASN A 10 7.67 -1.04 -23.71
N SER A 11 8.82 -0.65 -23.13
CA SER A 11 10.02 -1.49 -23.16
C SER A 11 9.88 -2.77 -22.34
N LEU A 12 8.95 -2.80 -21.38
CA LEU A 12 8.70 -3.93 -20.49
C LEU A 12 7.60 -4.87 -20.97
N LYS A 13 6.92 -4.56 -22.08
CA LYS A 13 5.72 -5.31 -22.51
C LYS A 13 5.96 -6.80 -22.78
N ASP A 14 7.18 -7.17 -23.16
CA ASP A 14 7.57 -8.54 -23.46
C ASP A 14 8.30 -9.23 -22.29
N VAL A 15 8.44 -8.56 -21.16
CA VAL A 15 9.08 -9.11 -19.96
C VAL A 15 8.03 -9.86 -19.14
N PRO A 16 8.25 -11.14 -18.80
CA PRO A 16 7.32 -11.89 -17.97
C PRO A 16 7.41 -11.42 -16.51
N PHE A 17 6.37 -10.73 -16.04
CA PHE A 17 6.24 -10.34 -14.63
C PHE A 17 5.39 -11.34 -13.88
N SER A 18 5.76 -11.63 -12.64
CA SER A 18 5.01 -12.51 -11.75
C SER A 18 4.36 -11.78 -10.57
N ALA A 19 4.69 -10.51 -10.36
CA ALA A 19 4.04 -9.61 -9.42
C ALA A 19 4.31 -8.15 -9.79
N ILE A 20 3.38 -7.27 -9.48
CA ILE A 20 3.51 -5.82 -9.69
C ILE A 20 3.35 -5.11 -8.35
N LYS A 21 4.30 -4.23 -8.01
CA LYS A 21 4.19 -3.30 -6.90
C LYS A 21 4.06 -1.89 -7.46
N LEU A 22 3.00 -1.19 -7.09
CA LEU A 22 2.76 0.21 -7.40
C LEU A 22 3.01 1.05 -6.14
N GLY A 23 3.87 2.04 -6.25
CA GLY A 23 4.17 2.99 -5.19
C GLY A 23 3.74 4.41 -5.57
N LEU A 24 4.63 5.37 -5.38
CA LEU A 24 4.37 6.76 -5.70
C LEU A 24 4.06 6.96 -7.18
N LEU A 25 2.87 7.47 -7.47
CA LEU A 25 2.42 7.93 -8.78
C LEU A 25 2.31 9.45 -8.72
N PRO A 26 3.18 10.20 -9.42
CA PRO A 26 3.34 11.62 -9.17
C PRO A 26 2.17 12.50 -9.65
N ASN A 27 1.37 12.01 -10.59
CA ASN A 27 0.23 12.74 -11.14
C ASN A 27 -0.77 11.80 -11.81
N VAL A 28 -1.93 12.35 -12.18
CA VAL A 28 -3.04 11.62 -12.81
C VAL A 28 -2.64 11.00 -14.15
N GLU A 29 -1.83 11.68 -14.95
CA GLU A 29 -1.41 11.18 -16.27
C GLU A 29 -0.55 9.91 -16.14
N VAL A 30 0.41 9.90 -15.21
CA VAL A 30 1.22 8.73 -14.91
C VAL A 30 0.36 7.62 -14.32
N ALA A 31 -0.58 7.96 -13.43
CA ALA A 31 -1.53 6.99 -12.87
C ALA A 31 -2.39 6.34 -13.95
N ASP A 32 -2.89 7.08 -14.93
CA ASP A 32 -3.67 6.52 -16.04
C ASP A 32 -2.85 5.55 -16.89
N LEU A 33 -1.60 5.87 -17.17
CA LEU A 33 -0.70 4.97 -17.90
C LEU A 33 -0.42 3.68 -17.13
N ALA A 34 -0.18 3.79 -15.83
CA ALA A 34 0.02 2.64 -14.95
C ALA A 34 -1.24 1.77 -14.86
N LEU A 35 -2.42 2.38 -14.79
CA LEU A 35 -3.70 1.67 -14.76
C LEU A 35 -3.92 0.87 -16.04
N ALA A 36 -3.66 1.46 -17.21
CA ALA A 36 -3.77 0.78 -18.48
C ALA A 36 -2.83 -0.44 -18.54
N TYR A 37 -1.61 -0.29 -18.02
CA TYR A 37 -0.65 -1.39 -17.94
C TYR A 37 -1.12 -2.52 -17.03
N VAL A 38 -1.65 -2.20 -15.84
CA VAL A 38 -2.20 -3.20 -14.89
C VAL A 38 -3.38 -3.95 -15.52
N LYS A 39 -4.28 -3.24 -16.19
CA LYS A 39 -5.43 -3.85 -16.91
C LYS A 39 -4.98 -4.82 -18.00
N ALA A 40 -3.91 -4.48 -18.71
CA ALA A 40 -3.36 -5.33 -19.78
C ALA A 40 -2.67 -6.60 -19.25
N HIS A 41 -2.32 -6.64 -17.96
CA HIS A 41 -1.64 -7.75 -17.30
C HIS A 41 -2.54 -8.42 -16.24
N ALA A 42 -3.79 -8.67 -16.59
CA ALA A 42 -4.74 -9.36 -15.71
C ALA A 42 -4.20 -10.73 -15.28
N GLY A 43 -4.40 -11.07 -14.01
CA GLY A 43 -3.92 -12.34 -13.44
C GLY A 43 -2.56 -12.24 -12.73
N ILE A 44 -1.81 -11.17 -12.92
CA ILE A 44 -0.59 -10.93 -12.16
C ILE A 44 -0.96 -10.28 -10.81
N PRO A 45 -0.44 -10.77 -9.66
CA PRO A 45 -0.67 -10.13 -8.38
C PRO A 45 -0.20 -8.68 -8.35
N VAL A 46 -1.04 -7.79 -7.84
CA VAL A 46 -0.77 -6.35 -7.74
C VAL A 46 -0.87 -5.91 -6.30
N VAL A 47 0.19 -5.26 -5.82
CA VAL A 47 0.25 -4.57 -4.53
C VAL A 47 0.28 -3.07 -4.78
N LEU A 48 -0.70 -2.34 -4.26
CA LEU A 48 -0.76 -0.89 -4.35
C LEU A 48 -0.44 -0.26 -2.99
N ASP A 49 0.64 0.49 -2.93
CA ASP A 49 0.95 1.40 -1.83
C ASP A 49 0.43 2.80 -2.22
N PRO A 50 -0.73 3.23 -1.69
CA PRO A 50 -1.43 4.42 -2.18
C PRO A 50 -0.82 5.70 -1.58
N VAL A 51 0.37 6.05 -2.01
CA VAL A 51 1.10 7.23 -1.54
C VAL A 51 0.39 8.49 -2.01
N LEU A 52 -0.29 9.17 -1.11
CA LEU A 52 -1.06 10.41 -1.38
C LEU A 52 -0.43 11.65 -0.78
N VAL A 53 0.39 11.50 0.26
CA VAL A 53 0.97 12.63 0.98
C VAL A 53 2.43 12.75 0.61
N CYS A 54 2.71 13.64 -0.32
CA CYS A 54 4.04 14.20 -0.52
C CYS A 54 4.03 15.65 0.00
N LYS A 55 5.11 16.10 0.61
CA LYS A 55 5.21 17.41 1.30
C LYS A 55 4.91 18.65 0.43
N GLU A 56 4.62 18.47 -0.85
CA GLU A 56 4.51 19.53 -1.85
C GLU A 56 3.20 19.50 -2.66
N THR A 57 2.22 18.67 -2.30
CA THR A 57 0.97 18.54 -3.06
C THR A 57 -0.15 19.45 -2.52
N HIS A 58 -0.83 20.16 -3.43
CA HIS A 58 -2.01 20.96 -3.11
C HIS A 58 -3.26 20.08 -2.97
N ASP A 59 -4.21 20.47 -2.13
CA ASP A 59 -5.42 19.70 -1.81
C ASP A 59 -6.24 19.24 -3.03
N VAL A 60 -6.28 20.05 -4.09
CA VAL A 60 -7.00 19.70 -5.33
C VAL A 60 -6.31 18.58 -6.09
N GLU A 61 -4.98 18.59 -6.12
CA GLU A 61 -4.18 17.54 -6.77
C GLU A 61 -4.27 16.22 -6.00
N VAL A 62 -4.31 16.29 -4.67
CA VAL A 62 -4.49 15.11 -3.81
C VAL A 62 -5.85 14.45 -4.06
N SER A 63 -6.94 15.24 -4.19
CA SER A 63 -8.27 14.71 -4.47
C SER A 63 -8.35 14.03 -5.83
N ALA A 64 -7.76 14.62 -6.86
CA ALA A 64 -7.72 14.04 -8.21
C ALA A 64 -6.90 12.75 -8.23
N LEU A 65 -5.76 12.71 -7.58
CA LEU A 65 -4.92 11.51 -7.48
C LEU A 65 -5.60 10.43 -6.65
N ARG A 66 -6.28 10.79 -5.57
CA ARG A 66 -7.09 9.87 -4.79
C ARG A 66 -8.10 9.14 -5.66
N ASP A 67 -8.88 9.88 -6.46
CA ASP A 67 -9.89 9.30 -7.34
C ASP A 67 -9.27 8.38 -8.39
N GLU A 68 -8.10 8.73 -8.92
CA GLU A 68 -7.34 7.87 -9.82
C GLU A 68 -6.85 6.59 -9.13
N LEU A 69 -6.32 6.68 -7.90
CA LEU A 69 -5.84 5.51 -7.17
C LEU A 69 -6.96 4.52 -6.87
N ILE A 70 -8.16 5.00 -6.57
CA ILE A 70 -9.34 4.14 -6.34
C ILE A 70 -9.67 3.29 -7.58
N LYS A 71 -9.41 3.78 -8.77
CA LYS A 71 -9.63 3.02 -10.01
C LYS A 71 -8.75 1.76 -10.11
N PHE A 72 -7.62 1.72 -9.40
CA PHE A 72 -6.77 0.53 -9.33
C PHE A 72 -7.33 -0.57 -8.43
N PHE A 73 -8.17 -0.24 -7.45
CA PHE A 73 -8.59 -1.17 -6.40
C PHE A 73 -9.14 -2.49 -6.93
N PRO A 74 -10.01 -2.55 -7.95
CA PRO A 74 -10.51 -3.82 -8.48
C PRO A 74 -9.43 -4.73 -9.08
N TYR A 75 -8.26 -4.18 -9.38
CA TYR A 75 -7.13 -4.91 -9.98
C TYR A 75 -6.05 -5.28 -8.97
N THR A 76 -6.22 -4.91 -7.71
CA THR A 76 -5.24 -5.14 -6.65
C THR A 76 -5.56 -6.38 -5.82
N ASN A 77 -4.53 -7.10 -5.39
CA ASN A 77 -4.63 -8.15 -4.39
C ASN A 77 -4.67 -7.57 -2.98
N ILE A 78 -3.92 -6.49 -2.78
CA ILE A 78 -3.86 -5.78 -1.52
C ILE A 78 -3.48 -4.32 -1.73
N ILE A 79 -4.05 -3.44 -0.90
CA ILE A 79 -3.63 -2.05 -0.74
C ILE A 79 -3.06 -1.84 0.66
N THR A 80 -2.04 -0.97 0.78
CA THR A 80 -1.27 -0.82 2.02
C THR A 80 -1.22 0.62 2.55
N PRO A 81 -2.36 1.32 2.70
CA PRO A 81 -2.36 2.70 3.18
C PRO A 81 -1.90 2.79 4.64
N ASN A 82 -1.20 3.87 4.98
CA ASN A 82 -1.05 4.30 6.35
C ASN A 82 -2.33 5.02 6.84
N LEU A 83 -2.39 5.43 8.12
CA LEU A 83 -3.58 6.11 8.65
C LEU A 83 -3.94 7.39 7.90
N PRO A 84 -3.02 8.34 7.65
CA PRO A 84 -3.34 9.54 6.88
C PRO A 84 -3.85 9.24 5.47
N GLU A 85 -3.26 8.29 4.79
CA GLU A 85 -3.70 7.85 3.46
C GLU A 85 -5.07 7.19 3.50
N ALA A 86 -5.32 6.34 4.48
CA ALA A 86 -6.63 5.72 4.69
C ALA A 86 -7.71 6.76 5.01
N GLU A 87 -7.40 7.79 5.79
CA GLU A 87 -8.31 8.91 6.05
C GLU A 87 -8.69 9.64 4.75
N LEU A 88 -7.71 9.93 3.90
CA LEU A 88 -7.94 10.55 2.60
C LEU A 88 -8.76 9.65 1.66
N LEU A 89 -8.44 8.37 1.59
CA LEU A 89 -9.14 7.41 0.75
C LEU A 89 -10.59 7.17 1.20
N ALA A 90 -10.81 7.02 2.50
CA ALA A 90 -12.13 6.78 3.08
C ALA A 90 -12.93 8.08 3.32
N GLN A 91 -12.31 9.24 3.20
CA GLN A 91 -12.89 10.55 3.51
C GLN A 91 -13.49 10.62 4.92
N LYS A 92 -12.76 10.09 5.89
CA LYS A 92 -13.18 10.00 7.29
C LYS A 92 -11.97 10.09 8.21
N GLU A 93 -12.11 10.78 9.35
CA GLU A 93 -11.11 10.71 10.41
C GLU A 93 -11.10 9.33 11.07
N LEU A 94 -9.89 8.81 11.32
CA LEU A 94 -9.66 7.51 11.94
C LEU A 94 -8.99 7.72 13.30
N ARG A 95 -9.79 7.67 14.37
CA ARG A 95 -9.33 7.92 15.75
C ARG A 95 -9.23 6.64 16.57
N THR A 96 -10.09 5.68 16.30
CA THR A 96 -10.22 4.43 17.06
C THR A 96 -9.96 3.21 16.19
N LEU A 97 -9.72 2.07 16.80
CA LEU A 97 -9.58 0.81 16.10
C LEU A 97 -10.85 0.47 15.28
N GLU A 98 -12.03 0.77 15.82
CA GLU A 98 -13.29 0.54 15.10
C GLU A 98 -13.41 1.44 13.85
N ASP A 99 -12.98 2.70 13.94
CA ASP A 99 -12.91 3.59 12.79
C ASP A 99 -12.02 3.00 11.68
N VAL A 100 -10.87 2.45 12.06
CA VAL A 100 -9.93 1.81 11.12
C VAL A 100 -10.54 0.57 10.49
N LYS A 101 -11.24 -0.26 11.25
CA LYS A 101 -11.96 -1.42 10.72
C LYS A 101 -13.05 -1.02 9.72
N GLU A 102 -13.84 0.01 10.04
CA GLU A 102 -14.85 0.56 9.12
C GLU A 102 -14.21 1.08 7.83
N ALA A 103 -13.10 1.80 7.93
CA ALA A 103 -12.35 2.26 6.76
C ALA A 103 -11.87 1.09 5.92
N ALA A 104 -11.34 0.04 6.52
CA ALA A 104 -10.91 -1.16 5.80
C ALA A 104 -12.07 -1.84 5.06
N ARG A 105 -13.24 -1.95 5.68
CA ARG A 105 -14.46 -2.45 5.00
C ARG A 105 -14.83 -1.58 3.81
N HIS A 106 -14.81 -0.26 3.98
CA HIS A 106 -15.15 0.69 2.93
C HIS A 106 -14.17 0.58 1.75
N LEU A 107 -12.88 0.56 2.01
CA LEU A 107 -11.86 0.43 0.96
C LEU A 107 -11.96 -0.91 0.23
N HIS A 108 -12.24 -1.99 0.95
CA HIS A 108 -12.55 -3.28 0.33
C HIS A 108 -13.78 -3.20 -0.58
N SER A 109 -14.84 -2.51 -0.17
CA SER A 109 -16.05 -2.32 -0.97
C SER A 109 -15.81 -1.57 -2.27
N LEU A 110 -14.74 -0.77 -2.35
CA LEU A 110 -14.30 -0.06 -3.56
C LEU A 110 -13.53 -0.97 -4.54
N GLY A 111 -13.29 -2.23 -4.19
CA GLY A 111 -12.79 -3.26 -5.09
C GLY A 111 -11.50 -3.97 -4.65
N ALA A 112 -10.76 -3.46 -3.69
CA ALA A 112 -9.53 -4.10 -3.22
C ALA A 112 -9.85 -5.47 -2.57
N LYS A 113 -9.19 -6.53 -2.98
CA LYS A 113 -9.43 -7.89 -2.44
C LYS A 113 -9.05 -7.98 -0.97
N SER A 114 -7.99 -7.31 -0.56
CA SER A 114 -7.60 -7.17 0.83
C SER A 114 -6.99 -5.79 1.10
N VAL A 115 -7.02 -5.40 2.35
CA VAL A 115 -6.55 -4.09 2.82
C VAL A 115 -5.70 -4.30 4.07
N VAL A 116 -4.55 -3.67 4.15
CA VAL A 116 -3.83 -3.48 5.41
C VAL A 116 -3.64 -2.00 5.67
N ILE A 117 -4.22 -1.52 6.77
CA ILE A 117 -4.06 -0.13 7.22
C ILE A 117 -2.96 -0.12 8.28
N LYS A 118 -1.87 0.57 7.99
CA LYS A 118 -0.72 0.70 8.88
C LYS A 118 -1.00 1.79 9.91
N GLY A 119 -1.28 1.38 11.16
CA GLY A 119 -1.63 2.31 12.24
C GLY A 119 -0.43 2.91 12.95
N GLY A 120 0.73 2.25 12.87
CA GLY A 120 1.89 2.67 13.63
C GLY A 120 1.57 2.76 15.13
N ASN A 121 2.07 3.79 15.79
CA ASN A 121 1.85 4.06 17.22
C ASN A 121 0.62 4.95 17.50
N ARG A 122 -0.19 5.26 16.50
CA ARG A 122 -1.33 6.20 16.65
C ARG A 122 -2.56 5.56 17.29
N LEU A 123 -2.68 4.23 17.24
CA LEU A 123 -3.80 3.48 17.81
C LEU A 123 -3.52 2.93 19.21
N ASP A 124 -2.26 2.83 19.59
CA ASP A 124 -1.82 2.36 20.90
C ASP A 124 -0.51 3.05 21.26
N THR A 125 -0.31 3.32 22.58
CA THR A 125 0.88 4.01 23.07
C THR A 125 2.10 3.10 23.25
N GLN A 126 1.88 1.78 23.29
CA GLN A 126 2.92 0.79 23.58
C GLN A 126 3.22 -0.14 22.41
N LYS A 127 2.32 -0.20 21.42
CA LYS A 127 2.41 -1.13 20.30
C LYS A 127 2.14 -0.43 18.98
N ALA A 128 2.83 -0.87 17.93
CA ALA A 128 2.46 -0.56 16.57
C ALA A 128 1.38 -1.54 16.11
N ILE A 129 0.23 -1.01 15.67
CA ILE A 129 -0.94 -1.81 15.29
C ILE A 129 -1.23 -1.60 13.80
N ASP A 130 -1.32 -2.69 13.06
CA ASP A 130 -1.82 -2.72 11.68
C ASP A 130 -3.08 -3.56 11.62
N VAL A 131 -4.04 -3.13 10.79
CA VAL A 131 -5.32 -3.81 10.61
C VAL A 131 -5.39 -4.39 9.22
N TYR A 132 -5.46 -5.72 9.13
CA TYR A 132 -5.67 -6.46 7.89
C TYR A 132 -7.14 -6.88 7.75
N TYR A 133 -7.68 -6.77 6.54
CA TYR A 133 -9.03 -7.20 6.19
C TYR A 133 -9.06 -7.82 4.80
N ASP A 134 -9.66 -9.00 4.69
CA ASP A 134 -9.74 -9.76 3.43
C ASP A 134 -11.17 -9.83 2.83
N GLY A 135 -12.08 -9.06 3.37
CA GLY A 135 -13.51 -9.09 3.02
C GLY A 135 -14.37 -9.98 3.92
N GLU A 136 -13.75 -10.85 4.70
CA GLU A 136 -14.44 -11.78 5.61
C GLU A 136 -13.98 -11.59 7.06
N GLN A 137 -12.67 -11.54 7.28
CA GLN A 137 -12.05 -11.53 8.61
C GLN A 137 -11.10 -10.35 8.78
N PHE A 138 -11.07 -9.82 10.00
CA PHE A 138 -10.05 -8.90 10.46
C PHE A 138 -8.93 -9.66 11.16
N GLN A 139 -7.69 -9.21 10.91
CA GLN A 139 -6.51 -9.64 11.65
C GLN A 139 -5.79 -8.40 12.17
N ILE A 140 -5.56 -8.37 13.47
CA ILE A 140 -4.81 -7.29 14.11
C ILE A 140 -3.36 -7.74 14.24
N LEU A 141 -2.46 -7.01 13.59
CA LEU A 141 -1.03 -7.29 13.62
C LEU A 141 -0.35 -6.29 14.56
N GLU A 142 0.32 -6.81 15.58
CA GLU A 142 1.00 -6.02 16.59
C GLU A 142 2.51 -6.20 16.52
N SER A 143 3.24 -5.14 16.80
CA SER A 143 4.68 -5.17 17.01
C SER A 143 5.08 -4.12 18.04
N PRO A 144 6.23 -4.27 18.75
CA PRO A 144 6.74 -3.22 19.59
C PRO A 144 6.98 -1.93 18.79
N ILE A 145 6.83 -0.78 19.45
CA ILE A 145 7.19 0.51 18.86
C ILE A 145 8.72 0.61 18.83
N LEU A 146 9.27 0.94 17.67
CA LEU A 146 10.67 1.29 17.53
C LEU A 146 10.80 2.81 17.52
N GLU A 147 11.75 3.32 18.31
CA GLU A 147 12.01 4.77 18.42
C GLU A 147 12.56 5.38 17.13
N ASN A 148 13.04 4.53 16.25
CA ASN A 148 13.68 4.95 15.01
C ASN A 148 12.70 5.24 13.91
N ASN A 149 12.83 6.42 13.34
CA ASN A 149 11.98 6.87 12.25
C ASN A 149 12.68 6.57 10.91
N ASN A 150 12.33 5.44 10.30
CA ASN A 150 12.93 5.03 9.03
C ASN A 150 12.08 5.43 7.82
N THR A 151 12.61 6.38 7.06
CA THR A 151 12.11 6.72 5.73
C THR A 151 12.19 5.49 4.80
N GLY A 152 11.12 5.19 4.10
CA GLY A 152 11.07 4.08 3.15
C GLY A 152 10.55 2.75 3.70
N ALA A 153 10.28 2.64 5.01
CA ALA A 153 9.73 1.43 5.61
C ALA A 153 8.40 0.98 4.96
N GLY A 154 7.52 1.91 4.61
CA GLY A 154 6.27 1.62 3.90
C GLY A 154 6.49 1.04 2.51
N CYS A 155 7.40 1.61 1.75
CA CYS A 155 7.75 1.11 0.41
C CYS A 155 8.41 -0.28 0.48
N THR A 156 9.25 -0.50 1.47
CA THR A 156 9.87 -1.81 1.73
C THR A 156 8.83 -2.86 2.10
N PHE A 157 7.86 -2.49 2.93
CA PHE A 157 6.74 -3.36 3.30
C PHE A 157 5.93 -3.81 2.07
N ALA A 158 5.50 -2.88 1.22
CA ALA A 158 4.74 -3.18 0.01
C ALA A 158 5.55 -4.02 -0.98
N SER A 159 6.83 -3.72 -1.17
CA SER A 159 7.72 -4.50 -2.04
C SER A 159 7.95 -5.92 -1.52
N SER A 160 8.09 -6.08 -0.21
CA SER A 160 8.20 -7.39 0.42
C SER A 160 6.94 -8.22 0.23
N ILE A 161 5.75 -7.62 0.38
CA ILE A 161 4.47 -8.32 0.11
C ILE A 161 4.43 -8.82 -1.33
N ALA A 162 4.78 -7.98 -2.31
CA ALA A 162 4.82 -8.38 -3.71
C ALA A 162 5.77 -9.57 -3.94
N SER A 163 6.95 -9.55 -3.33
CA SER A 163 7.92 -10.66 -3.40
C SER A 163 7.36 -11.95 -2.81
N GLN A 164 6.65 -11.88 -1.69
CA GLN A 164 6.05 -13.06 -1.07
C GLN A 164 4.88 -13.61 -1.90
N LEU A 165 4.09 -12.76 -2.53
CA LEU A 165 3.04 -13.19 -3.47
C LEU A 165 3.65 -13.88 -4.70
N LEU A 166 4.78 -13.36 -5.19
CA LEU A 166 5.55 -13.99 -6.26
C LEU A 166 5.99 -15.42 -5.90
N LEU A 167 6.35 -15.65 -4.64
CA LEU A 167 6.72 -16.97 -4.12
C LEU A 167 5.53 -17.89 -3.85
N GLY A 168 4.31 -17.47 -4.16
CA GLY A 168 3.10 -18.26 -4.00
C GLY A 168 2.49 -18.24 -2.59
N LYS A 169 2.93 -17.34 -1.71
CA LYS A 169 2.32 -17.18 -0.39
C LYS A 169 0.92 -16.59 -0.49
N SER A 170 0.04 -16.94 0.46
CA SER A 170 -1.24 -16.26 0.60
C SER A 170 -1.02 -14.78 0.94
N THR A 171 -2.02 -13.95 0.68
CA THR A 171 -1.91 -12.51 0.95
C THR A 171 -1.66 -12.23 2.44
N PHE A 172 -2.35 -12.95 3.33
CA PHE A 172 -2.16 -12.79 4.77
C PHE A 172 -0.76 -13.24 5.23
N GLU A 173 -0.27 -14.38 4.76
CA GLU A 173 1.11 -14.84 5.04
C GLU A 173 2.14 -13.83 4.53
N ALA A 174 1.93 -13.29 3.32
CA ALA A 174 2.80 -12.25 2.75
C ALA A 174 2.87 -11.01 3.65
N VAL A 175 1.75 -10.57 4.19
CA VAL A 175 1.68 -9.44 5.14
C VAL A 175 2.42 -9.76 6.43
N GLN A 176 2.21 -10.94 7.02
CA GLN A 176 2.88 -11.35 8.26
C GLN A 176 4.39 -11.41 8.11
N ILE A 177 4.87 -12.05 7.06
CA ILE A 177 6.32 -12.17 6.77
C ILE A 177 6.92 -10.78 6.53
N SER A 178 6.24 -9.93 5.77
CA SER A 178 6.71 -8.59 5.42
C SER A 178 6.76 -7.66 6.64
N LYS A 179 5.78 -7.74 7.52
CA LYS A 179 5.78 -6.96 8.78
C LYS A 179 6.98 -7.34 9.65
N LYS A 180 7.24 -8.63 9.81
CA LYS A 180 8.39 -9.13 10.57
C LYS A 180 9.72 -8.70 9.94
N PHE A 181 9.82 -8.80 8.62
CA PHE A 181 11.01 -8.39 7.87
C PHE A 181 11.32 -6.91 8.06
N VAL A 182 10.33 -6.03 7.88
CA VAL A 182 10.49 -4.58 8.05
C VAL A 182 10.87 -4.23 9.49
N TYR A 183 10.22 -4.86 10.48
CA TYR A 183 10.56 -4.67 11.88
C TYR A 183 12.04 -4.99 12.17
N GLN A 184 12.53 -6.13 11.69
CA GLN A 184 13.93 -6.54 11.86
C GLN A 184 14.89 -5.59 11.12
N ALA A 185 14.52 -5.15 9.92
CA ALA A 185 15.34 -4.20 9.17
C ALA A 185 15.47 -2.85 9.90
N ILE A 186 14.38 -2.34 10.47
CA ILE A 186 14.39 -1.11 11.27
C ILE A 186 15.23 -1.30 12.53
N GLN A 187 15.07 -2.42 13.24
CA GLN A 187 15.80 -2.71 14.46
C GLN A 187 17.33 -2.74 14.25
N HIS A 188 17.77 -3.17 13.09
CA HIS A 188 19.21 -3.27 12.76
C HIS A 188 19.76 -2.04 12.04
N SER A 189 18.93 -1.09 11.61
CA SER A 189 19.36 0.08 10.85
C SER A 189 20.19 1.08 11.66
N ASP A 190 20.09 1.07 12.98
CA ASP A 190 20.82 1.96 13.89
C ASP A 190 22.33 1.73 13.90
N GLN A 191 22.79 0.64 13.32
CA GLN A 191 24.22 0.31 13.33
C GLN A 191 24.99 0.99 12.18
N TYR A 192 24.31 1.60 11.20
CA TYR A 192 24.95 2.07 9.97
C TYR A 192 24.45 3.44 9.45
N GLY A 193 23.55 4.12 10.16
CA GLY A 193 22.93 5.34 9.63
C GLY A 193 23.10 6.58 10.43
#